data_5793076355b982f53811563c66e34d21
#
_entry.id   5793076355b982f53811563c66e34d21
#
_cell.length_a   1.000
_cell.length_b   1.000
_cell.length_c   1.000
_cell.angle_alpha   90.00
_cell.angle_beta   90.00
_cell.angle_gamma   90.00
#
_symmetry.space_group_name_H-M   'P 1'
#
loop_
_entity.id
_entity.type
_entity.pdbx_description
1 polymer ?
#
loop_
_entity_poly.entity_id
_entity_poly.type
_entity_poly.pdbx_seq_one_letter_code
_entity_poly.pdbx_strand_id
1 'polypeptide(L)'
;MRGRQRLEAFLESAPESVRHGASSIRHAPRRLRWALEDRRLSDEQRRGVLGPAHRRWRGNSAADNRLVWTRWDWSRGGEEWNVSEEWKQALIDDVLDRWIPSGGTVVEIGPGAGRWSEALAARTTRLILVDVSERPLHLCRQRFGPAGNVEYVLSSGHDLAGIASGSVNGLWSFDVFVHIAPLDVAAYLSEIARVLMPGGIAVVHHSDGRNRGLLPSRHGWRAPMSRRLFAALVAERGLRIECQLDSWGPGGRFDLSGYADAITVAARPETDRPAH
;
A
#
# COMPACT_ATOMS: atom_id res chain seq x y z
N MET A 1 -22.69 -0.05 -22.82
CA MET A 1 -23.23 -1.41 -22.63
C MET A 1 -22.13 -2.47 -22.45
N ARG A 2 -21.07 -2.52 -23.26
CA ARG A 2 -20.02 -3.58 -23.18
C ARG A 2 -19.19 -3.64 -21.87
N GLY A 3 -18.95 -2.51 -21.19
CA GLY A 3 -18.20 -2.47 -19.93
C GLY A 3 -18.95 -3.07 -18.74
N ARG A 4 -20.28 -2.89 -18.69
CA ARG A 4 -21.11 -3.43 -17.62
C ARG A 4 -21.19 -4.97 -17.66
N GLN A 5 -21.32 -5.54 -18.85
CA GLN A 5 -21.34 -7.00 -19.05
C GLN A 5 -20.01 -7.66 -18.67
N ARG A 6 -18.87 -7.00 -18.92
CA ARG A 6 -17.54 -7.50 -18.56
C ARG A 6 -17.27 -7.44 -17.06
N LEU A 7 -17.76 -6.40 -16.37
CA LEU A 7 -17.66 -6.31 -14.91
C LEU A 7 -18.55 -7.37 -14.25
N GLU A 8 -19.77 -7.57 -14.76
CA GLU A 8 -20.67 -8.62 -14.27
C GLU A 8 -20.06 -10.02 -14.46
N ALA A 9 -19.48 -10.32 -15.60
CA ALA A 9 -18.80 -11.59 -15.85
C ALA A 9 -17.54 -11.79 -14.98
N PHE A 10 -16.79 -10.72 -14.67
CA PHE A 10 -15.67 -10.77 -13.74
C PHE A 10 -16.15 -11.06 -12.31
N LEU A 11 -17.21 -10.39 -11.87
CA LEU A 11 -17.78 -10.56 -10.54
C LEU A 11 -18.44 -11.94 -10.37
N GLU A 12 -18.99 -12.53 -11.42
CA GLU A 12 -19.54 -13.88 -11.42
C GLU A 12 -18.46 -14.96 -11.32
N SER A 13 -17.28 -14.72 -11.86
CA SER A 13 -16.13 -15.64 -11.78
C SER A 13 -15.27 -15.45 -10.51
N ALA A 14 -15.58 -14.46 -9.69
CA ALA A 14 -14.81 -14.15 -8.47
C ALA A 14 -15.25 -15.03 -7.29
N PRO A 15 -14.34 -15.36 -6.35
CA PRO A 15 -14.69 -16.04 -5.09
C PRO A 15 -15.79 -15.31 -4.31
N GLU A 16 -16.52 -16.06 -3.48
CA GLU A 16 -17.71 -15.55 -2.78
C GLU A 16 -17.42 -14.38 -1.83
N SER A 17 -16.22 -14.37 -1.23
CA SER A 17 -15.69 -13.26 -0.43
C SER A 17 -15.53 -11.96 -1.22
N VAL A 18 -15.13 -12.07 -2.49
CA VAL A 18 -15.06 -10.95 -3.43
C VAL A 18 -16.46 -10.52 -3.89
N ARG A 19 -17.41 -11.47 -4.03
CA ARG A 19 -18.79 -11.16 -4.40
C ARG A 19 -19.51 -10.38 -3.32
N HIS A 20 -19.29 -10.65 -2.04
CA HIS A 20 -19.85 -9.86 -0.93
C HIS A 20 -19.21 -8.46 -0.85
N GLY A 21 -17.91 -8.35 -1.07
CA GLY A 21 -17.23 -7.06 -1.29
C GLY A 21 -17.74 -6.34 -2.55
N ALA A 22 -18.04 -7.08 -3.60
CA ALA A 22 -18.51 -6.63 -4.88
C ALA A 22 -19.98 -6.14 -4.91
N SER A 23 -20.83 -6.56 -3.95
CA SER A 23 -22.13 -5.91 -3.74
C SER A 23 -21.95 -4.43 -3.40
N SER A 24 -20.93 -4.10 -2.63
CA SER A 24 -20.51 -2.71 -2.39
C SER A 24 -19.87 -2.06 -3.64
N ILE A 25 -19.26 -2.85 -4.52
CA ILE A 25 -18.68 -2.40 -5.81
C ILE A 25 -19.78 -2.09 -6.84
N ARG A 26 -20.91 -2.79 -6.84
CA ARG A 26 -22.07 -2.47 -7.72
C ARG A 26 -22.63 -1.08 -7.46
N HIS A 27 -22.50 -0.61 -6.23
CA HIS A 27 -22.86 0.74 -5.81
C HIS A 27 -21.63 1.67 -5.67
N ALA A 28 -20.43 1.17 -6.03
CA ALA A 28 -19.20 1.94 -5.98
C ALA A 28 -19.28 3.15 -6.93
N PRO A 29 -18.73 4.29 -6.54
CA PRO A 29 -18.60 5.44 -7.41
C PRO A 29 -17.96 5.04 -8.74
N ARG A 30 -18.36 5.69 -9.82
CA ARG A 30 -17.89 5.47 -11.20
C ARG A 30 -16.36 5.30 -11.31
N ARG A 31 -15.61 5.87 -10.36
CA ARG A 31 -14.16 5.82 -10.24
C ARG A 31 -13.59 4.45 -9.86
N LEU A 32 -14.28 3.67 -8.99
CA LEU A 32 -13.83 2.33 -8.62
C LEU A 32 -14.01 1.33 -9.77
N ARG A 33 -15.13 1.43 -10.47
CA ARG A 33 -15.36 0.64 -11.69
C ARG A 33 -14.27 0.88 -12.71
N TRP A 34 -13.86 2.11 -12.83
CA TRP A 34 -12.86 2.55 -13.79
C TRP A 34 -11.44 2.07 -13.39
N ALA A 35 -11.06 2.14 -12.13
CA ALA A 35 -9.80 1.59 -11.63
C ALA A 35 -9.70 0.07 -11.83
N LEU A 36 -10.82 -0.66 -11.76
CA LEU A 36 -10.89 -2.10 -12.03
C LEU A 36 -10.82 -2.43 -13.54
N GLU A 37 -11.31 -1.55 -14.37
CA GLU A 37 -11.27 -1.67 -15.84
C GLU A 37 -9.90 -1.26 -16.41
N ASP A 38 -9.21 -0.33 -15.76
CA ASP A 38 -7.97 0.30 -16.21
C ASP A 38 -6.82 -0.70 -16.40
N ARG A 39 -6.74 -1.73 -15.57
CA ARG A 39 -5.64 -2.72 -15.61
C ARG A 39 -5.61 -3.59 -16.88
N ARG A 40 -6.73 -3.65 -17.62
CA ARG A 40 -6.85 -4.42 -18.87
C ARG A 40 -6.42 -3.65 -20.10
N LEU A 41 -6.12 -2.37 -19.93
CA LEU A 41 -5.71 -1.50 -21.02
C LEU A 41 -4.17 -1.36 -20.99
N SER A 42 -3.51 -1.45 -22.14
CA SER A 42 -2.11 -1.04 -22.28
C SER A 42 -1.99 0.46 -22.04
N ASP A 43 -0.79 0.95 -21.71
CA ASP A 43 -0.55 2.38 -21.46
C ASP A 43 -0.94 3.26 -22.69
N GLU A 44 -0.84 2.70 -23.88
CA GLU A 44 -1.28 3.37 -25.12
C GLU A 44 -2.80 3.41 -25.24
N GLN A 45 -3.47 2.33 -24.90
CA GLN A 45 -4.94 2.28 -24.86
C GLN A 45 -5.50 3.21 -23.78
N ARG A 46 -4.83 3.32 -22.62
CA ARG A 46 -5.18 4.28 -21.57
C ARG A 46 -5.10 5.72 -22.07
N ARG A 47 -4.04 6.08 -22.75
CA ARG A 47 -3.87 7.42 -23.34
C ARG A 47 -4.95 7.74 -24.37
N GLY A 48 -5.34 6.76 -25.18
CA GLY A 48 -6.39 6.91 -26.19
C GLY A 48 -7.81 7.00 -25.60
N VAL A 49 -8.11 6.19 -24.57
CA VAL A 49 -9.46 6.13 -23.95
C VAL A 49 -9.71 7.30 -23.00
N LEU A 50 -8.68 7.82 -22.35
CA LEU A 50 -8.81 8.82 -21.29
C LEU A 50 -8.69 10.26 -21.80
N GLY A 51 -8.11 10.46 -22.97
CA GLY A 51 -7.99 11.75 -23.62
C GLY A 51 -7.63 12.91 -22.68
N PRO A 52 -8.23 14.11 -22.84
CA PRO A 52 -7.98 15.28 -21.99
C PRO A 52 -8.37 15.07 -20.51
N ALA A 53 -9.28 14.13 -20.20
CA ALA A 53 -9.67 13.82 -18.83
C ALA A 53 -8.53 13.18 -18.02
N HIS A 54 -7.63 12.46 -18.68
CA HIS A 54 -6.43 11.89 -18.05
C HIS A 54 -5.49 12.95 -17.46
N ARG A 55 -5.43 14.12 -18.06
CA ARG A 55 -4.61 15.23 -17.55
C ARG A 55 -5.15 15.84 -16.25
N ARG A 56 -6.44 15.67 -15.97
CA ARG A 56 -7.09 16.16 -14.74
C ARG A 56 -7.14 15.10 -13.63
N TRP A 57 -6.95 13.84 -13.98
CA TRP A 57 -7.01 12.74 -13.06
C TRP A 57 -5.70 11.97 -13.11
N ARG A 58 -4.88 12.15 -12.09
CA ARG A 58 -3.72 11.29 -11.90
C ARG A 58 -4.25 9.93 -11.52
N GLY A 59 -4.05 8.95 -12.38
CA GLY A 59 -4.41 7.56 -12.12
C GLY A 59 -3.60 6.99 -10.98
N ASN A 60 -4.03 5.86 -10.48
CA ASN A 60 -3.39 5.13 -9.39
C ASN A 60 -2.71 3.85 -9.91
N SER A 61 -2.48 3.73 -11.21
CA SER A 61 -1.77 2.58 -11.79
C SER A 61 -0.28 2.60 -11.42
N ALA A 62 0.37 1.45 -11.49
CA ALA A 62 1.81 1.35 -11.29
C ALA A 62 2.61 2.28 -12.21
N ALA A 63 2.18 2.44 -13.48
CA ALA A 63 2.82 3.36 -14.43
C ALA A 63 2.66 4.83 -14.03
N ASP A 64 1.46 5.23 -13.57
CA ASP A 64 1.23 6.59 -13.09
C ASP A 64 2.07 6.89 -11.84
N ASN A 65 2.09 5.97 -10.88
CA ASN A 65 2.90 6.10 -9.68
C ASN A 65 4.40 6.19 -10.02
N ARG A 66 4.91 5.32 -10.90
CA ARG A 66 6.29 5.39 -11.36
C ARG A 66 6.64 6.76 -11.95
N LEU A 67 5.77 7.28 -12.82
CA LEU A 67 5.99 8.58 -13.46
C LEU A 67 6.03 9.72 -12.44
N VAL A 68 5.10 9.73 -11.49
CA VAL A 68 5.00 10.76 -10.46
C VAL A 68 6.22 10.74 -9.56
N TRP A 69 6.53 9.58 -8.98
CA TRP A 69 7.61 9.45 -8.00
C TRP A 69 9.01 9.58 -8.61
N THR A 70 9.16 9.28 -9.91
CA THR A 70 10.41 9.59 -10.64
C THR A 70 10.63 11.10 -10.77
N ARG A 71 9.56 11.90 -10.89
CA ARG A 71 9.63 13.36 -11.12
C ARG A 71 9.39 14.19 -9.87
N TRP A 72 9.07 13.54 -8.76
CA TRP A 72 8.81 14.23 -7.50
C TRP A 72 10.04 15.02 -7.04
N ASP A 73 9.81 16.17 -6.43
CA ASP A 73 10.87 16.94 -5.76
C ASP A 73 11.16 16.32 -4.38
N TRP A 74 12.21 15.53 -4.30
CA TRP A 74 12.66 14.86 -3.09
C TRP A 74 13.63 15.71 -2.24
N SER A 75 13.74 17.01 -2.49
CA SER A 75 14.68 17.89 -1.77
C SER A 75 14.46 17.93 -0.25
N ARG A 76 13.24 17.63 0.19
CA ARG A 76 12.88 17.54 1.62
C ARG A 76 12.88 16.12 2.18
N GLY A 77 13.32 15.14 1.42
CA GLY A 77 13.46 13.76 1.88
C GLY A 77 12.16 13.01 2.18
N GLY A 78 11.00 13.56 1.80
CA GLY A 78 9.68 13.04 2.17
C GLY A 78 9.17 13.53 3.54
N GLU A 79 9.95 14.37 4.23
CA GLU A 79 9.56 14.91 5.55
C GLU A 79 8.46 16.00 5.43
N GLU A 80 8.18 16.48 4.22
CA GLU A 80 7.09 17.43 3.93
C GLU A 80 5.69 16.90 4.23
N TRP A 81 5.56 15.60 4.41
CA TRP A 81 4.28 14.97 4.77
C TRP A 81 4.12 14.71 6.26
N ASN A 82 5.14 14.99 7.07
CA ASN A 82 5.01 14.94 8.52
C ASN A 82 4.23 16.16 9.02
N VAL A 83 3.29 15.93 9.91
CA VAL A 83 2.55 17.01 10.58
C VAL A 83 3.47 17.75 11.56
N SER A 84 4.26 17.00 12.32
CA SER A 84 5.32 17.48 13.22
C SER A 84 6.29 16.34 13.56
N GLU A 85 7.41 16.65 14.21
CA GLU A 85 8.34 15.64 14.72
C GLU A 85 7.68 14.77 15.79
N GLU A 86 6.86 15.36 16.68
CA GLU A 86 6.14 14.58 17.69
C GLU A 86 5.14 13.61 17.04
N TRP A 87 4.49 14.02 15.95
CA TRP A 87 3.60 13.16 15.17
C TRP A 87 4.36 11.95 14.61
N LYS A 88 5.54 12.20 14.01
CA LYS A 88 6.40 11.17 13.44
C LYS A 88 6.90 10.22 14.52
N GLN A 89 7.44 10.76 15.61
CA GLN A 89 7.97 9.96 16.71
C GLN A 89 6.88 9.10 17.36
N ALA A 90 5.70 9.67 17.62
CA ALA A 90 4.58 8.90 18.16
C ALA A 90 4.13 7.78 17.20
N LEU A 91 4.19 7.98 15.87
CA LEU A 91 3.89 6.91 14.91
C LEU A 91 4.95 5.80 14.95
N ILE A 92 6.22 6.16 15.15
CA ILE A 92 7.30 5.19 15.36
C ILE A 92 7.02 4.39 16.63
N ASP A 93 6.83 5.06 17.76
CA ASP A 93 6.69 4.41 19.07
C ASP A 93 5.44 3.53 19.16
N ASP A 94 4.27 4.05 18.75
CA ASP A 94 2.98 3.40 18.96
C ASP A 94 2.59 2.42 17.85
N VAL A 95 3.15 2.56 16.65
CA VAL A 95 2.77 1.73 15.52
C VAL A 95 3.96 0.93 14.97
N LEU A 96 5.06 1.60 14.57
CA LEU A 96 6.18 0.90 13.97
C LEU A 96 6.86 -0.03 14.99
N ASP A 97 7.23 0.50 16.16
CA ASP A 97 7.94 -0.25 17.21
C ASP A 97 7.07 -1.33 17.85
N ARG A 98 5.79 -1.08 17.92
CA ARG A 98 4.84 -2.04 18.46
C ARG A 98 4.62 -3.25 17.56
N TRP A 99 4.57 -3.05 16.24
CA TRP A 99 4.12 -4.08 15.31
C TRP A 99 5.23 -4.67 14.46
N ILE A 100 6.24 -3.88 14.10
CA ILE A 100 7.38 -4.39 13.32
C ILE A 100 8.42 -4.98 14.26
N PRO A 101 8.72 -6.29 14.14
CA PRO A 101 9.65 -6.96 15.07
C PRO A 101 11.06 -6.39 14.96
N SER A 102 11.76 -6.38 16.08
CA SER A 102 13.20 -6.10 16.10
C SER A 102 13.98 -7.33 15.62
N GLY A 103 15.04 -7.10 14.86
CA GLY A 103 15.82 -8.16 14.22
C GLY A 103 15.12 -8.73 12.98
N GLY A 104 15.69 -9.80 12.41
CA GLY A 104 15.15 -10.47 11.24
C GLY A 104 15.15 -9.62 9.96
N THR A 105 14.37 -10.07 8.99
CA THR A 105 14.20 -9.41 7.68
C THR A 105 12.93 -8.59 7.66
N VAL A 106 13.05 -7.30 7.33
CA VAL A 106 11.91 -6.40 7.15
C VAL A 106 11.91 -5.85 5.72
N VAL A 107 10.72 -5.73 5.15
CA VAL A 107 10.49 -5.08 3.84
C VAL A 107 9.81 -3.74 4.07
N GLU A 108 10.32 -2.69 3.43
CA GLU A 108 9.61 -1.43 3.30
C GLU A 108 9.18 -1.23 1.85
N ILE A 109 7.87 -1.07 1.61
CA ILE A 109 7.34 -0.75 0.28
C ILE A 109 7.16 0.76 0.19
N GLY A 110 7.80 1.37 -0.82
CA GLY A 110 7.74 2.81 -1.08
C GLY A 110 8.50 3.65 -0.06
N PRO A 111 9.82 3.44 0.10
CA PRO A 111 10.63 4.17 1.08
C PRO A 111 10.72 5.67 0.80
N GLY A 112 10.41 6.10 -0.45
CA GLY A 112 10.68 7.45 -0.88
C GLY A 112 12.18 7.78 -0.76
N ALA A 113 12.52 8.89 -0.12
CA ALA A 113 13.90 9.23 0.18
C ALA A 113 14.40 8.69 1.55
N GLY A 114 13.70 7.69 2.10
CA GLY A 114 14.13 6.99 3.32
C GLY A 114 13.54 7.56 4.63
N ARG A 115 12.37 8.16 4.59
CA ARG A 115 11.70 8.79 5.75
C ARG A 115 11.52 7.84 6.95
N TRP A 116 11.10 6.61 6.71
CA TRP A 116 10.92 5.58 7.74
C TRP A 116 12.06 4.58 7.77
N SER A 117 12.81 4.48 6.67
CA SER A 117 13.87 3.49 6.47
C SER A 117 14.98 3.59 7.53
N GLU A 118 15.26 4.79 8.05
CA GLU A 118 16.26 4.99 9.10
C GLU A 118 15.85 4.28 10.40
N ALA A 119 14.61 4.48 10.85
CA ALA A 119 14.08 3.81 12.02
C ALA A 119 14.02 2.29 11.85
N LEU A 120 13.67 1.82 10.64
CA LEU A 120 13.66 0.40 10.30
C LEU A 120 15.06 -0.19 10.25
N ALA A 121 16.02 0.46 9.60
CA ALA A 121 17.40 -0.02 9.47
C ALA A 121 18.09 -0.16 10.83
N ALA A 122 17.82 0.75 11.77
CA ALA A 122 18.41 0.74 13.10
C ALA A 122 17.98 -0.47 13.95
N ARG A 123 16.84 -1.10 13.61
CA ARG A 123 16.25 -2.18 14.43
C ARG A 123 16.20 -3.55 13.78
N THR A 124 16.54 -3.66 12.49
CA THR A 124 16.42 -4.90 11.72
C THR A 124 17.79 -5.45 11.33
N THR A 125 17.89 -6.77 11.20
CA THR A 125 19.11 -7.42 10.72
C THR A 125 19.27 -7.23 9.22
N ARG A 126 18.15 -7.19 8.48
CA ARG A 126 18.10 -7.01 7.03
C ARG A 126 16.88 -6.17 6.66
N LEU A 127 17.09 -5.05 6.02
CA LEU A 127 16.04 -4.17 5.49
C LEU A 127 16.03 -4.22 3.96
N ILE A 128 14.90 -4.54 3.36
CA ILE A 128 14.72 -4.54 1.91
C ILE A 128 13.81 -3.39 1.53
N LEU A 129 14.35 -2.40 0.84
CA LEU A 129 13.63 -1.24 0.33
C LEU A 129 13.11 -1.53 -1.09
N VAL A 130 11.79 -1.52 -1.25
CA VAL A 130 11.11 -1.83 -2.51
C VAL A 130 10.40 -0.60 -3.02
N ASP A 131 10.68 -0.17 -4.25
CA ASP A 131 10.00 0.95 -4.89
C ASP A 131 9.68 0.67 -6.36
N VAL A 132 8.66 1.32 -6.89
CA VAL A 132 8.27 1.25 -8.31
C VAL A 132 9.17 2.14 -9.19
N SER A 133 9.91 3.05 -8.59
CA SER A 133 10.79 4.02 -9.25
C SER A 133 12.24 3.88 -8.79
N GLU A 134 13.17 3.92 -9.73
CA GLU A 134 14.60 3.90 -9.42
C GLU A 134 15.08 5.18 -8.71
N ARG A 135 14.36 6.29 -8.88
CA ARG A 135 14.76 7.58 -8.28
C ARG A 135 14.77 7.56 -6.76
N PRO A 136 13.69 7.14 -6.05
CA PRO A 136 13.72 6.95 -4.60
C PRO A 136 14.80 5.96 -4.13
N LEU A 137 14.95 4.82 -4.80
CA LEU A 137 15.98 3.85 -4.44
C LEU A 137 17.39 4.41 -4.56
N HIS A 138 17.66 5.24 -5.57
CA HIS A 138 18.93 5.94 -5.71
C HIS A 138 19.18 6.89 -4.52
N LEU A 139 18.17 7.64 -4.10
CA LEU A 139 18.28 8.53 -2.93
C LEU A 139 18.54 7.74 -1.64
N CYS A 140 17.87 6.62 -1.46
CA CYS A 140 18.14 5.72 -0.33
C CYS A 140 19.56 5.17 -0.37
N ARG A 141 20.08 4.77 -1.53
CA ARG A 141 21.50 4.34 -1.68
C ARG A 141 22.47 5.45 -1.30
N GLN A 142 22.16 6.70 -1.65
CA GLN A 142 22.98 7.85 -1.23
C GLN A 142 22.91 8.09 0.29
N ARG A 143 21.72 7.94 0.89
CA ARG A 143 21.49 8.18 2.32
C ARG A 143 22.12 7.11 3.22
N PHE A 144 21.92 5.85 2.88
CA PHE A 144 22.36 4.72 3.71
C PHE A 144 23.74 4.17 3.29
N GLY A 145 24.25 4.58 2.14
CA GLY A 145 25.55 4.14 1.61
C GLY A 145 25.61 2.62 1.40
N PRO A 146 26.79 2.01 1.48
CA PRO A 146 26.97 0.57 1.46
C PRO A 146 26.68 -0.06 2.84
N ALA A 147 25.74 0.49 3.61
CA ALA A 147 25.34 -0.06 4.90
C ALA A 147 24.96 -1.54 4.73
N GLY A 148 25.62 -2.41 5.45
CA GLY A 148 25.61 -3.85 5.21
C GLY A 148 24.27 -4.57 5.42
N ASN A 149 23.24 -3.85 5.92
CA ASN A 149 21.93 -4.44 6.21
C ASN A 149 20.78 -3.89 5.29
N VAL A 150 21.06 -3.02 4.32
CA VAL A 150 20.01 -2.42 3.47
C VAL A 150 20.16 -2.91 2.02
N GLU A 151 19.10 -3.49 1.48
CA GLU A 151 18.99 -3.93 0.11
C GLU A 151 17.93 -3.15 -0.66
N TYR A 152 18.02 -3.11 -1.99
CA TYR A 152 17.18 -2.27 -2.84
C TYR A 152 16.59 -3.09 -3.97
N VAL A 153 15.27 -3.10 -4.10
CA VAL A 153 14.53 -3.87 -5.11
C VAL A 153 13.62 -2.94 -5.91
N LEU A 154 13.81 -2.93 -7.23
CA LEU A 154 12.90 -2.26 -8.14
C LEU A 154 11.72 -3.18 -8.45
N SER A 155 10.52 -2.76 -8.07
CA SER A 155 9.25 -3.48 -8.28
C SER A 155 8.57 -3.05 -9.58
N SER A 156 7.73 -3.93 -10.13
CA SER A 156 6.80 -3.55 -11.21
C SER A 156 5.67 -2.62 -10.72
N GLY A 157 5.48 -2.50 -9.40
CA GLY A 157 4.44 -1.70 -8.76
C GLY A 157 3.26 -2.52 -8.22
N HIS A 158 3.40 -3.84 -8.20
CA HIS A 158 2.40 -4.78 -7.66
C HIS A 158 3.02 -6.15 -7.28
N ASP A 159 4.35 -6.26 -7.23
CA ASP A 159 5.07 -7.50 -6.87
C ASP A 159 6.21 -7.24 -5.87
N LEU A 160 6.68 -8.34 -5.27
CA LEU A 160 7.87 -8.42 -4.44
C LEU A 160 8.84 -9.45 -5.04
N ALA A 161 9.06 -9.38 -6.34
CA ALA A 161 9.91 -10.30 -7.07
C ALA A 161 11.35 -10.29 -6.50
N GLY A 162 11.96 -11.46 -6.41
CA GLY A 162 13.30 -11.64 -5.83
C GLY A 162 13.31 -11.80 -4.31
N ILE A 163 12.20 -11.54 -3.60
CA ILE A 163 12.08 -11.81 -2.17
C ILE A 163 11.51 -13.23 -1.98
N ALA A 164 12.24 -14.07 -1.25
CA ALA A 164 11.88 -15.47 -1.05
C ALA A 164 10.57 -15.61 -0.24
N SER A 165 9.77 -16.64 -0.54
CA SER A 165 8.56 -16.96 0.21
C SER A 165 8.89 -17.33 1.65
N GLY A 166 8.11 -16.82 2.61
CA GLY A 166 8.25 -17.11 4.04
C GLY A 166 9.55 -16.62 4.67
N SER A 167 10.18 -15.59 4.10
CA SER A 167 11.48 -15.09 4.57
C SER A 167 11.41 -13.74 5.30
N VAL A 168 10.24 -13.13 5.39
CA VAL A 168 10.06 -11.76 5.90
C VAL A 168 9.36 -11.81 7.26
N ASN A 169 9.98 -11.21 8.28
CA ASN A 169 9.42 -11.10 9.63
C ASN A 169 8.41 -9.94 9.74
N GLY A 170 8.70 -8.82 9.09
CA GLY A 170 7.87 -7.62 9.12
C GLY A 170 7.81 -6.91 7.77
N LEU A 171 6.70 -6.26 7.51
CA LEU A 171 6.54 -5.41 6.34
C LEU A 171 5.91 -4.08 6.75
N TRP A 172 6.50 -3.00 6.27
CA TRP A 172 6.06 -1.64 6.51
C TRP A 172 5.73 -0.94 5.20
N SER A 173 4.63 -0.21 5.15
CA SER A 173 4.33 0.71 4.05
C SER A 173 3.45 1.86 4.53
N PHE A 174 3.95 3.08 4.43
CA PHE A 174 3.25 4.28 4.88
C PHE A 174 3.26 5.36 3.79
N ASP A 175 2.09 5.98 3.53
CA ASP A 175 1.84 6.96 2.45
C ASP A 175 2.02 6.42 1.01
N VAL A 176 1.90 5.10 0.83
CA VAL A 176 2.10 4.41 -0.46
C VAL A 176 0.80 3.80 -0.99
N PHE A 177 0.17 2.90 -0.22
CA PHE A 177 -1.05 2.23 -0.67
C PHE A 177 -2.25 3.17 -0.77
N VAL A 178 -2.15 4.36 -0.25
CA VAL A 178 -3.11 5.45 -0.49
C VAL A 178 -3.15 5.89 -1.96
N HIS A 179 -2.10 5.57 -2.74
CA HIS A 179 -1.95 5.92 -4.14
C HIS A 179 -2.07 4.75 -5.11
N ILE A 180 -2.23 3.53 -4.61
CA ILE A 180 -2.21 2.30 -5.43
C ILE A 180 -3.65 1.87 -5.76
N ALA A 181 -3.88 1.52 -7.03
CA ALA A 181 -5.18 1.03 -7.51
C ALA A 181 -5.57 -0.28 -6.80
N PRO A 182 -6.87 -0.51 -6.52
CA PRO A 182 -7.32 -1.69 -5.75
C PRO A 182 -6.85 -3.03 -6.31
N LEU A 183 -6.71 -3.17 -7.62
CA LEU A 183 -6.20 -4.41 -8.23
C LEU A 183 -4.70 -4.61 -7.97
N ASP A 184 -3.92 -3.54 -7.99
CA ASP A 184 -2.49 -3.60 -7.66
C ASP A 184 -2.31 -3.83 -6.15
N VAL A 185 -3.17 -3.25 -5.29
CA VAL A 185 -3.25 -3.59 -3.87
C VAL A 185 -3.52 -5.07 -3.66
N ALA A 186 -4.48 -5.64 -4.40
CA ALA A 186 -4.80 -7.06 -4.32
C ALA A 186 -3.61 -7.96 -4.72
N ALA A 187 -2.84 -7.56 -5.73
CA ALA A 187 -1.64 -8.27 -6.14
C ALA A 187 -0.51 -8.15 -5.09
N TYR A 188 -0.28 -6.94 -4.56
CA TYR A 188 0.66 -6.75 -3.46
C TYR A 188 0.30 -7.57 -2.23
N LEU A 189 -0.98 -7.64 -1.84
CA LEU A 189 -1.41 -8.44 -0.69
C LEU A 189 -1.17 -9.94 -0.91
N SER A 190 -1.25 -10.44 -2.15
CA SER A 190 -0.87 -11.82 -2.47
C SER A 190 0.64 -12.05 -2.28
N GLU A 191 1.46 -11.09 -2.71
CA GLU A 191 2.90 -11.12 -2.51
C GLU A 191 3.29 -10.96 -1.05
N ILE A 192 2.61 -10.07 -0.30
CA ILE A 192 2.80 -9.91 1.14
C ILE A 192 2.52 -11.24 1.86
N ALA A 193 1.39 -11.90 1.55
CA ALA A 193 1.08 -13.21 2.11
C ALA A 193 2.12 -14.28 1.75
N ARG A 194 2.71 -14.20 0.55
CA ARG A 194 3.76 -15.12 0.10
C ARG A 194 5.08 -14.93 0.85
N VAL A 195 5.54 -13.67 0.98
CA VAL A 195 6.88 -13.37 1.54
C VAL A 195 6.92 -13.40 3.05
N LEU A 196 5.83 -13.03 3.75
CA LEU A 196 5.78 -13.10 5.20
C LEU A 196 6.00 -14.54 5.67
N MET A 197 6.81 -14.73 6.69
CA MET A 197 6.91 -15.99 7.42
C MET A 197 5.64 -16.26 8.24
N PRO A 198 5.36 -17.49 8.65
CA PRO A 198 4.31 -17.76 9.65
C PRO A 198 4.51 -16.88 10.89
N GLY A 199 3.47 -16.19 11.34
CA GLY A 199 3.54 -15.18 12.42
C GLY A 199 4.09 -13.80 11.99
N GLY A 200 4.55 -13.65 10.73
CA GLY A 200 5.04 -12.37 10.22
C GLY A 200 3.92 -11.32 10.11
N ILE A 201 4.28 -10.05 10.31
CA ILE A 201 3.36 -8.91 10.41
C ILE A 201 3.54 -7.95 9.23
N ALA A 202 2.44 -7.46 8.68
CA ALA A 202 2.43 -6.33 7.74
C ALA A 202 1.66 -5.15 8.32
N VAL A 203 2.25 -3.96 8.28
CA VAL A 203 1.63 -2.68 8.63
C VAL A 203 1.50 -1.85 7.37
N VAL A 204 0.27 -1.57 6.95
CA VAL A 204 -0.02 -0.91 5.68
C VAL A 204 -0.96 0.28 5.87
N HIS A 205 -0.48 1.48 5.54
CA HIS A 205 -1.30 2.68 5.47
C HIS A 205 -1.97 2.78 4.10
N HIS A 206 -3.30 2.88 4.10
CA HIS A 206 -4.11 2.90 2.88
C HIS A 206 -5.28 3.89 2.99
N SER A 207 -5.88 4.26 1.85
CA SER A 207 -7.07 5.11 1.84
C SER A 207 -8.26 4.44 2.52
N ASP A 208 -9.10 5.25 3.23
CA ASP A 208 -10.41 4.86 3.73
C ASP A 208 -11.50 5.79 3.19
N GLY A 209 -11.73 5.74 1.90
CA GLY A 209 -12.56 6.68 1.14
C GLY A 209 -14.06 6.70 1.46
N ARG A 210 -14.47 6.44 2.70
CA ARG A 210 -15.89 6.39 3.11
C ARG A 210 -16.68 7.66 2.81
N ASN A 211 -16.03 8.82 2.75
CA ASN A 211 -16.70 10.12 2.64
C ASN A 211 -16.18 11.00 1.51
N ARG A 212 -15.50 10.43 0.52
CA ARG A 212 -15.02 11.26 -0.59
C ARG A 212 -16.15 11.56 -1.54
N GLY A 213 -16.71 12.75 -1.38
CA GLY A 213 -17.49 13.40 -2.42
C GLY A 213 -16.70 13.49 -3.73
N LEU A 214 -17.37 13.84 -4.82
CA LEU A 214 -16.82 13.95 -6.18
C LEU A 214 -15.69 14.99 -6.35
N LEU A 215 -15.26 15.66 -5.30
CA LEU A 215 -14.22 16.70 -5.33
C LEU A 215 -12.82 16.06 -5.15
N PRO A 216 -11.82 16.51 -5.93
CA PRO A 216 -10.43 16.16 -5.70
C PRO A 216 -10.04 16.54 -4.26
N SER A 217 -9.45 15.61 -3.51
CA SER A 217 -9.01 15.94 -2.16
C SER A 217 -7.92 16.99 -2.22
N ARG A 218 -7.90 17.92 -1.25
CA ARG A 218 -6.84 18.92 -1.08
C ARG A 218 -5.47 18.27 -0.79
N HIS A 219 -5.46 16.98 -0.47
CA HIS A 219 -4.32 16.23 0.04
C HIS A 219 -3.77 15.20 -0.95
N GLY A 220 -3.79 15.50 -2.25
CA GLY A 220 -3.27 14.62 -3.28
C GLY A 220 -4.30 13.62 -3.83
N TRP A 221 -3.84 12.78 -4.74
CA TRP A 221 -4.70 11.78 -5.37
C TRP A 221 -4.70 10.50 -4.51
N ARG A 222 -5.81 10.23 -3.86
CA ARG A 222 -6.00 8.98 -3.11
C ARG A 222 -6.68 7.93 -3.99
N ALA A 223 -6.27 6.67 -3.83
CA ALA A 223 -6.92 5.54 -4.48
C ALA A 223 -8.34 5.32 -3.94
N PRO A 224 -9.27 4.80 -4.74
CA PRO A 224 -10.63 4.48 -4.30
C PRO A 224 -10.65 3.18 -3.46
N MET A 225 -10.10 3.24 -2.25
CA MET A 225 -10.06 2.15 -1.27
C MET A 225 -10.93 2.49 -0.05
N SER A 226 -11.35 1.48 0.70
CA SER A 226 -11.96 1.61 2.01
C SER A 226 -11.42 0.55 2.96
N ARG A 227 -11.51 0.76 4.28
CA ARG A 227 -11.14 -0.24 5.30
C ARG A 227 -11.82 -1.58 5.03
N ARG A 228 -13.11 -1.56 4.70
CA ARG A 228 -13.87 -2.78 4.44
C ARG A 228 -13.35 -3.53 3.20
N LEU A 229 -13.08 -2.81 2.11
CA LEU A 229 -12.52 -3.42 0.90
C LEU A 229 -11.13 -3.95 1.16
N PHE A 230 -10.27 -3.17 1.84
CA PHE A 230 -8.92 -3.60 2.20
C PHE A 230 -8.96 -4.84 3.08
N ALA A 231 -9.82 -4.87 4.11
CA ALA A 231 -10.02 -6.02 4.98
C ALA A 231 -10.46 -7.27 4.22
N ALA A 232 -11.39 -7.14 3.28
CA ALA A 232 -11.82 -8.27 2.44
C ALA A 232 -10.67 -8.80 1.58
N LEU A 233 -9.85 -7.92 1.00
CA LEU A 233 -8.69 -8.30 0.21
C LEU A 233 -7.61 -9.00 1.06
N VAL A 234 -7.39 -8.57 2.30
CA VAL A 234 -6.47 -9.19 3.26
C VAL A 234 -6.94 -10.62 3.59
N ALA A 235 -8.21 -10.76 3.98
CA ALA A 235 -8.79 -12.06 4.34
C ALA A 235 -8.79 -13.07 3.18
N GLU A 236 -9.07 -12.61 1.96
CA GLU A 236 -9.06 -13.45 0.75
C GLU A 236 -7.68 -14.06 0.48
N ARG A 237 -6.61 -13.43 0.97
CA ARG A 237 -5.23 -13.91 0.81
C ARG A 237 -4.72 -14.71 2.01
N GLY A 238 -5.62 -15.11 2.89
CA GLY A 238 -5.29 -15.91 4.07
C GLY A 238 -4.52 -15.15 5.14
N LEU A 239 -4.48 -13.83 5.07
CA LEU A 239 -3.94 -12.98 6.14
C LEU A 239 -5.03 -12.68 7.17
N ARG A 240 -4.65 -12.59 8.45
CA ARG A 240 -5.54 -12.21 9.55
C ARG A 240 -5.31 -10.74 9.90
N ILE A 241 -6.39 -9.98 10.08
CA ILE A 241 -6.30 -8.61 10.56
C ILE A 241 -6.15 -8.63 12.08
N GLU A 242 -5.10 -8.01 12.58
CA GLU A 242 -4.89 -7.79 14.01
C GLU A 242 -5.65 -6.55 14.49
N CYS A 243 -5.53 -5.45 13.77
CA CYS A 243 -6.28 -4.23 14.02
C CYS A 243 -6.33 -3.31 12.79
N GLN A 244 -7.23 -2.33 12.86
CA GLN A 244 -7.27 -1.19 11.93
C GLN A 244 -7.31 0.10 12.75
N LEU A 245 -6.32 0.96 12.52
CA LEU A 245 -6.10 2.21 13.24
C LEU A 245 -6.34 3.40 12.33
N ASP A 246 -6.75 4.52 12.90
CA ASP A 246 -6.75 5.84 12.27
C ASP A 246 -6.15 6.91 13.18
N SER A 247 -5.70 6.51 14.37
CA SER A 247 -5.13 7.41 15.37
C SER A 247 -4.05 6.70 16.20
N TRP A 248 -3.15 7.48 16.78
CA TRP A 248 -2.07 7.05 17.66
C TRP A 248 -1.64 8.20 18.59
N GLY A 249 -0.66 7.98 19.43
CA GLY A 249 -0.22 8.90 20.47
C GLY A 249 -1.13 8.88 21.69
N PRO A 250 -0.73 9.52 22.78
CA PRO A 250 -1.49 9.56 24.02
C PRO A 250 -2.90 10.06 23.81
N GLY A 251 -3.91 9.22 24.15
CA GLY A 251 -5.32 9.53 23.97
C GLY A 251 -5.76 9.69 22.50
N GLY A 252 -4.99 9.17 21.52
CA GLY A 252 -5.31 9.30 20.11
C GLY A 252 -5.06 10.74 19.57
N ARG A 253 -4.07 11.44 20.13
CA ARG A 253 -3.75 12.84 19.81
C ARG A 253 -3.51 13.08 18.32
N PHE A 254 -2.94 12.10 17.64
CA PHE A 254 -2.62 12.16 16.23
C PHE A 254 -3.52 11.23 15.45
N ASP A 255 -4.02 11.67 14.30
CA ASP A 255 -4.97 10.89 13.51
C ASP A 255 -4.80 11.09 11.99
N LEU A 256 -5.49 10.25 11.23
CA LEU A 256 -5.59 10.28 9.77
C LEU A 256 -6.95 10.79 9.29
N SER A 257 -7.80 11.32 10.18
CA SER A 257 -9.18 11.69 9.87
C SER A 257 -9.27 12.75 8.78
N GLY A 258 -8.33 13.72 8.78
CA GLY A 258 -8.23 14.76 7.78
C GLY A 258 -7.92 14.26 6.36
N TYR A 259 -7.34 13.05 6.24
CA TYR A 259 -6.99 12.41 4.98
C TYR A 259 -8.00 11.34 4.56
N ALA A 260 -8.87 10.89 5.46
CA ALA A 260 -9.74 9.73 5.30
C ALA A 260 -8.92 8.48 4.89
N ASP A 261 -7.91 8.19 5.67
CA ASP A 261 -6.99 7.06 5.51
C ASP A 261 -7.05 6.15 6.75
N ALA A 262 -6.44 4.98 6.68
CA ALA A 262 -6.35 4.03 7.78
C ALA A 262 -5.04 3.24 7.70
N ILE A 263 -4.59 2.73 8.84
CA ILE A 263 -3.53 1.75 8.95
C ILE A 263 -4.16 0.40 9.25
N THR A 264 -3.84 -0.61 8.44
CA THR A 264 -4.21 -2.00 8.73
C THR A 264 -2.96 -2.77 9.12
N VAL A 265 -3.05 -3.44 10.27
CA VAL A 265 -2.08 -4.43 10.74
C VAL A 265 -2.63 -5.80 10.41
N ALA A 266 -1.87 -6.57 9.65
CA ALA A 266 -2.24 -7.92 9.24
C ALA A 266 -1.11 -8.89 9.54
N ALA A 267 -1.45 -10.11 9.92
CA ALA A 267 -0.51 -11.18 10.20
C ALA A 267 -0.70 -12.35 9.24
N ARG A 268 0.40 -13.00 8.87
CA ARG A 268 0.31 -14.35 8.32
C ARG A 268 0.09 -15.32 9.49
N PRO A 269 -0.98 -16.13 9.51
CA PRO A 269 -1.22 -17.09 10.57
C PRO A 269 0.00 -17.99 10.79
N GLU A 270 0.30 -18.31 12.05
CA GLU A 270 1.16 -19.44 12.37
C GLU A 270 0.45 -20.69 11.85
N THR A 271 1.17 -21.55 11.10
CA THR A 271 0.62 -22.71 10.40
C THR A 271 -0.51 -23.37 11.18
N ASP A 272 -1.61 -23.69 10.48
CA ASP A 272 -2.75 -24.44 11.05
C ASP A 272 -2.28 -25.55 11.98
N ARG A 273 -2.46 -25.35 13.29
CA ARG A 273 -2.70 -26.49 14.15
C ARG A 273 -4.10 -26.99 13.75
N PRO A 274 -4.24 -28.23 13.26
CA PRO A 274 -5.56 -28.78 13.07
C PRO A 274 -6.31 -28.62 14.39
N ALA A 275 -7.51 -28.07 14.33
CA ALA A 275 -8.41 -28.04 15.48
C ALA A 275 -8.60 -29.49 15.92
N HIS A 276 -8.06 -29.83 17.10
CA HIS A 276 -8.29 -31.11 17.76
C HIS A 276 -9.69 -31.13 18.38
#